data_bccd93c79ec8a305d813688a01799741
#
_entry.id   bccd93c79ec8a305d813688a01799741
#
_cell.length_a   1.000
_cell.length_b   1.000
_cell.length_c   1.000
_cell.angle_alpha   90.00
_cell.angle_beta   90.00
_cell.angle_gamma   90.00
#
_symmetry.space_group_name_H-M   'P 1'
#
loop_
_entity.id
_entity.type
_entity.pdbx_description
1 polymer ?
#
loop_
_entity_poly.entity_id
_entity_poly.type
_entity_poly.pdbx_seq_one_letter_code
_entity_poly.pdbx_strand_id
1 'polypeptide(L)'
;MKKIAYILLLGVALLTSCKTPKDITYLQDVSTNTPIKTLPDGTIRFQPGDKLSIFVHSRDEQLMNLFNISGRNGSYTNMNMNGGQNYAPYTVDDDGMIDFPVLGNIKIQGMTRDEVGKTIKNELIKNSLCKDPVVTVAFYNMTFSVLGNAGTGVKQITKDRITLMEAIAMGDLNIDGLRKNVLVMRQEGDYQVPYRVDLTSAESVYNSPVYYIRQNDVIYVEPNNKYKRNSTVMANDAFRPTFWMSLASFITTMALIFVK
;
A
#
# COMPACT_ATOMS: atom_id res chain seq x y z
N MET A 1 -29.44 -5.64 55.35
CA MET A 1 -30.10 -5.37 54.08
C MET A 1 -29.52 -4.11 53.35
N LYS A 2 -29.35 -2.97 54.02
CA LYS A 2 -28.78 -1.75 53.38
C LYS A 2 -27.36 -1.93 52.81
N LYS A 3 -26.47 -2.63 53.53
CA LYS A 3 -25.06 -2.91 53.04
C LYS A 3 -25.03 -3.76 51.78
N ILE A 4 -25.92 -4.74 51.65
CA ILE A 4 -26.02 -5.60 50.46
C ILE A 4 -26.54 -4.81 49.25
N ALA A 5 -27.52 -3.90 49.49
CA ALA A 5 -28.01 -3.02 48.43
C ALA A 5 -26.94 -2.07 47.87
N TYR A 6 -26.05 -1.54 48.73
CA TYR A 6 -24.93 -0.69 48.30
C TYR A 6 -23.90 -1.47 47.48
N ILE A 7 -23.59 -2.73 47.84
CA ILE A 7 -22.68 -3.59 47.10
C ILE A 7 -23.28 -3.93 45.72
N LEU A 8 -24.56 -4.20 45.66
CA LEU A 8 -25.26 -4.51 44.39
C LEU A 8 -25.35 -3.28 43.48
N LEU A 9 -25.59 -2.09 44.05
CA LEU A 9 -25.60 -0.82 43.31
C LEU A 9 -24.20 -0.47 42.77
N LEU A 10 -23.14 -0.70 43.55
CA LEU A 10 -21.76 -0.50 43.12
C LEU A 10 -21.38 -1.47 42.01
N GLY A 11 -21.84 -2.74 42.07
CA GLY A 11 -21.64 -3.76 41.03
C GLY A 11 -22.31 -3.37 39.70
N VAL A 12 -23.51 -2.83 39.73
CA VAL A 12 -24.25 -2.35 38.54
C VAL A 12 -23.56 -1.12 37.92
N ALA A 13 -23.04 -0.20 38.73
CA ALA A 13 -22.31 0.96 38.24
C ALA A 13 -21.01 0.63 37.49
N LEU A 14 -20.40 -0.52 37.77
CA LEU A 14 -19.18 -0.99 37.10
C LEU A 14 -19.45 -1.60 35.69
N LEU A 15 -20.70 -1.90 35.36
CA LEU A 15 -21.08 -2.55 34.09
C LEU A 15 -21.35 -1.58 32.95
N THR A 16 -21.31 -0.27 33.14
CA THR A 16 -21.74 0.73 32.13
C THR A 16 -20.62 1.32 31.27
N SER A 17 -19.40 0.73 31.29
CA SER A 17 -18.23 1.32 30.61
C SER A 17 -17.83 0.59 29.30
N CYS A 18 -18.77 0.19 28.45
CA CYS A 18 -18.44 -0.26 27.11
C CYS A 18 -18.53 0.89 26.10
N LYS A 19 -17.47 1.67 25.93
CA LYS A 19 -17.35 2.59 24.78
C LYS A 19 -16.86 1.78 23.57
N THR A 20 -17.65 1.73 22.51
CA THR A 20 -17.22 1.20 21.22
C THR A 20 -16.11 2.08 20.65
N PRO A 21 -14.93 1.53 20.30
CA PRO A 21 -13.84 2.31 19.74
C PRO A 21 -14.26 2.88 18.38
N LYS A 22 -14.24 4.19 18.24
CA LYS A 22 -14.51 4.88 16.96
C LYS A 22 -13.30 4.85 16.01
N ASP A 23 -12.13 4.44 16.51
CA ASP A 23 -10.85 4.53 15.80
C ASP A 23 -10.64 3.44 14.73
N ILE A 24 -11.58 2.51 14.60
CA ILE A 24 -11.53 1.40 13.63
C ILE A 24 -12.40 1.62 12.38
N THR A 25 -13.17 2.70 12.33
CA THR A 25 -14.08 2.98 11.21
C THR A 25 -13.42 3.97 10.26
N TYR A 26 -13.55 3.72 8.95
CA TYR A 26 -13.04 4.60 7.92
C TYR A 26 -13.99 5.74 7.60
N LEU A 27 -13.46 6.88 7.14
CA LEU A 27 -14.21 7.98 6.48
C LEU A 27 -15.47 8.38 7.24
N GLN A 28 -15.36 8.66 8.55
CA GLN A 28 -16.52 8.89 9.43
C GLN A 28 -17.20 10.25 9.19
N ASP A 29 -16.54 11.16 8.51
CA ASP A 29 -16.98 12.52 8.18
C ASP A 29 -17.63 12.64 6.80
N VAL A 30 -17.83 11.51 6.09
CA VAL A 30 -18.47 11.51 4.77
C VAL A 30 -19.97 11.69 4.90
N SER A 31 -20.48 12.73 4.23
CA SER A 31 -21.92 12.90 4.02
C SER A 31 -22.35 12.12 2.77
N THR A 32 -23.43 11.33 2.88
CA THR A 32 -24.00 10.61 1.73
C THR A 32 -24.46 11.58 0.65
N ASN A 33 -24.23 11.20 -0.63
CA ASN A 33 -24.60 11.99 -1.81
C ASN A 33 -23.89 13.34 -1.97
N THR A 34 -22.82 13.60 -1.22
CA THR A 34 -22.01 14.82 -1.38
C THR A 34 -20.75 14.47 -2.15
N PRO A 35 -20.51 15.01 -3.35
CA PRO A 35 -19.29 14.74 -4.10
C PRO A 35 -18.09 15.36 -3.38
N ILE A 36 -17.02 14.55 -3.24
CA ILE A 36 -15.75 14.98 -2.66
C ILE A 36 -14.77 15.20 -3.81
N LYS A 37 -14.15 16.38 -3.84
CA LYS A 37 -13.12 16.69 -4.83
C LYS A 37 -11.86 15.87 -4.50
N THR A 38 -11.42 15.06 -5.44
CA THR A 38 -10.12 14.37 -5.36
C THR A 38 -9.03 15.20 -6.00
N LEU A 39 -7.76 14.94 -5.62
CA LEU A 39 -6.63 15.59 -6.26
C LEU A 39 -6.59 15.22 -7.76
N PRO A 40 -6.33 16.20 -8.65
CA PRO A 40 -6.20 15.92 -10.08
C PRO A 40 -4.91 15.12 -10.33
N ASP A 41 -4.98 14.24 -11.33
CA ASP A 41 -3.87 13.52 -11.94
C ASP A 41 -2.92 12.77 -10.97
N GLY A 42 -3.37 11.58 -10.54
CA GLY A 42 -2.50 10.59 -9.87
C GLY A 42 -1.87 9.59 -10.82
N THR A 43 -1.82 9.89 -12.12
CA THR A 43 -1.27 8.97 -13.13
C THR A 43 0.24 8.84 -12.95
N ILE A 44 0.71 7.61 -12.87
CA ILE A 44 2.12 7.30 -12.68
C ILE A 44 2.90 7.71 -13.94
N ARG A 45 4.03 8.41 -13.72
CA ARG A 45 4.95 8.87 -14.74
C ARG A 45 6.32 8.24 -14.53
N PHE A 46 6.96 7.80 -15.60
CA PHE A 46 8.27 7.17 -15.54
C PHE A 46 9.35 8.12 -15.02
N GLN A 47 10.21 7.57 -14.18
CA GLN A 47 11.35 8.26 -13.57
C GLN A 47 12.65 7.46 -13.86
N PRO A 48 13.84 8.06 -13.76
CA PRO A 48 15.09 7.34 -13.81
C PRO A 48 15.12 6.15 -12.84
N GLY A 49 15.62 5.01 -13.31
CA GLY A 49 15.65 3.75 -12.56
C GLY A 49 14.40 2.88 -12.70
N ASP A 50 13.31 3.40 -13.26
CA ASP A 50 12.11 2.61 -13.52
C ASP A 50 12.36 1.56 -14.60
N LYS A 51 11.62 0.45 -14.50
CA LYS A 51 11.66 -0.61 -15.53
C LYS A 51 10.28 -0.78 -16.14
N LEU A 52 10.29 -0.90 -17.47
CA LEU A 52 9.07 -1.09 -18.26
C LEU A 52 9.27 -2.19 -19.29
N SER A 53 8.20 -2.86 -19.64
CA SER A 53 8.17 -3.76 -20.81
C SER A 53 7.44 -3.05 -21.95
N ILE A 54 8.01 -3.17 -23.15
CA ILE A 54 7.45 -2.59 -24.36
C ILE A 54 7.26 -3.73 -25.35
N PHE A 55 6.05 -3.83 -25.87
CA PHE A 55 5.70 -4.80 -26.89
C PHE A 55 5.16 -4.11 -28.12
N VAL A 56 5.79 -4.38 -29.27
CA VAL A 56 5.37 -3.85 -30.56
C VAL A 56 4.74 -5.00 -31.36
N HIS A 57 3.47 -4.84 -31.68
CA HIS A 57 2.74 -5.74 -32.57
C HIS A 57 2.64 -5.11 -33.97
N SER A 58 2.97 -5.88 -34.99
CA SER A 58 2.88 -5.50 -36.39
C SER A 58 2.36 -6.68 -37.22
N ARG A 59 1.87 -6.40 -38.44
CA ARG A 59 1.52 -7.45 -39.39
C ARG A 59 2.74 -8.19 -39.94
N ASP A 60 3.91 -7.57 -39.88
CA ASP A 60 5.17 -8.15 -40.31
C ASP A 60 5.87 -8.83 -39.13
N GLU A 61 5.97 -10.16 -39.19
CA GLU A 61 6.56 -11.00 -38.14
C GLU A 61 8.05 -10.75 -37.95
N GLN A 62 8.77 -10.41 -39.04
CA GLN A 62 10.21 -10.12 -38.98
C GLN A 62 10.48 -8.85 -38.19
N LEU A 63 9.65 -7.84 -38.37
CA LEU A 63 9.70 -6.58 -37.59
C LEU A 63 9.34 -6.80 -36.10
N MET A 64 8.38 -7.68 -35.82
CA MET A 64 8.03 -8.00 -34.42
C MET A 64 9.24 -8.61 -33.70
N ASN A 65 9.96 -9.51 -34.31
CA ASN A 65 11.14 -10.13 -33.72
C ASN A 65 12.33 -9.16 -33.54
N LEU A 66 12.38 -8.10 -34.33
CA LEU A 66 13.40 -7.07 -34.22
C LEU A 66 13.17 -6.14 -33.02
N PHE A 67 11.90 -5.76 -32.78
CA PHE A 67 11.54 -4.81 -31.73
C PHE A 67 11.30 -5.48 -30.37
N ASN A 68 10.84 -6.73 -30.37
CA ASN A 68 10.54 -7.47 -29.15
C ASN A 68 11.75 -8.33 -28.76
N ILE A 69 12.71 -7.73 -28.08
CA ILE A 69 13.89 -8.45 -27.59
C ILE A 69 13.44 -9.47 -26.54
N SER A 70 13.30 -10.71 -26.95
CA SER A 70 13.16 -11.82 -26.01
C SER A 70 14.44 -11.90 -25.19
N GLY A 71 14.31 -11.90 -23.85
CA GLY A 71 15.45 -12.00 -22.94
C GLY A 71 16.33 -13.20 -23.32
N ARG A 72 17.49 -12.92 -23.90
CA ARG A 72 18.40 -13.89 -24.54
C ARG A 72 19.19 -14.75 -23.56
N ASN A 73 18.88 -14.70 -22.27
CA ASN A 73 19.41 -15.59 -21.26
C ASN A 73 18.41 -16.72 -21.02
N GLY A 74 18.56 -17.77 -21.82
CA GLY A 74 17.76 -18.97 -21.84
C GLY A 74 17.59 -19.68 -20.50
N SER A 75 16.58 -19.27 -19.77
CA SER A 75 15.95 -20.12 -18.77
C SER A 75 14.44 -20.14 -19.04
N TYR A 76 14.04 -21.06 -19.88
CA TYR A 76 12.66 -21.38 -20.24
C TYR A 76 11.87 -22.05 -19.10
N THR A 77 12.22 -21.86 -17.83
CA THR A 77 11.68 -22.66 -16.72
C THR A 77 10.69 -21.94 -15.81
N ASN A 78 10.23 -20.73 -16.12
CA ASN A 78 9.09 -20.17 -15.39
C ASN A 78 8.04 -19.61 -16.35
N MET A 79 7.31 -20.49 -17.01
CA MET A 79 5.96 -20.18 -17.47
C MET A 79 5.11 -19.92 -16.22
N ASN A 80 5.02 -18.68 -15.77
CA ASN A 80 3.93 -18.28 -14.91
C ASN A 80 2.63 -18.53 -15.68
N MET A 81 1.73 -19.34 -15.12
CA MET A 81 0.44 -19.76 -15.69
C MET A 81 -0.52 -18.60 -16.08
N ASN A 82 -0.08 -17.35 -16.04
CA ASN A 82 -0.81 -16.17 -16.47
C ASN A 82 -0.50 -15.68 -17.89
N GLY A 83 0.13 -16.51 -18.73
CA GLY A 83 0.23 -16.22 -20.18
C GLY A 83 1.04 -14.98 -20.56
N GLY A 84 1.84 -14.40 -19.67
CA GLY A 84 2.69 -13.24 -19.95
C GLY A 84 3.98 -13.66 -20.62
N GLN A 85 4.21 -13.25 -21.87
CA GLN A 85 5.50 -13.39 -22.54
C GLN A 85 6.53 -12.55 -21.78
N ASN A 86 7.61 -13.19 -21.31
CA ASN A 86 8.72 -12.53 -20.61
C ASN A 86 9.60 -11.80 -21.63
N TYR A 87 9.28 -10.54 -21.90
CA TYR A 87 10.17 -9.66 -22.63
C TYR A 87 11.21 -9.07 -21.67
N ALA A 88 12.43 -8.84 -22.16
CA ALA A 88 13.45 -8.16 -21.39
C ALA A 88 12.97 -6.73 -21.04
N PRO A 89 13.07 -6.32 -19.78
CA PRO A 89 12.65 -4.98 -19.40
C PRO A 89 13.64 -3.93 -19.92
N TYR A 90 13.10 -2.80 -20.35
CA TYR A 90 13.87 -1.58 -20.57
C TYR A 90 14.03 -0.86 -19.21
N THR A 91 15.23 -0.34 -18.95
CA THR A 91 15.48 0.49 -17.77
C THR A 91 15.62 1.94 -18.21
N VAL A 92 14.95 2.84 -17.50
CA VAL A 92 15.10 4.28 -17.69
C VAL A 92 16.45 4.70 -17.09
N ASP A 93 17.33 5.28 -17.89
CA ASP A 93 18.63 5.75 -17.44
C ASP A 93 18.55 7.05 -16.62
N ASP A 94 19.71 7.54 -16.13
CA ASP A 94 19.78 8.75 -15.33
C ASP A 94 19.39 10.02 -16.11
N ASP A 95 19.51 10.00 -17.45
CA ASP A 95 19.08 11.07 -18.34
C ASP A 95 17.58 10.99 -18.66
N GLY A 96 16.90 9.97 -18.16
CA GLY A 96 15.48 9.70 -18.37
C GLY A 96 15.15 9.11 -19.73
N MET A 97 16.10 8.38 -20.34
CA MET A 97 15.96 7.76 -21.66
C MET A 97 15.91 6.24 -21.54
N ILE A 98 15.41 5.59 -22.60
CA ILE A 98 15.54 4.15 -22.83
C ILE A 98 16.25 3.93 -24.16
N ASP A 99 17.08 2.89 -24.25
CA ASP A 99 17.67 2.46 -25.51
C ASP A 99 16.73 1.48 -26.21
N PHE A 100 16.04 1.97 -27.25
CA PHE A 100 15.06 1.18 -27.98
C PHE A 100 15.66 0.68 -29.33
N PRO A 101 15.49 -0.60 -29.67
CA PRO A 101 16.06 -1.17 -30.88
C PRO A 101 15.73 -0.33 -32.13
N VAL A 102 16.75 -0.09 -32.97
CA VAL A 102 16.67 0.65 -34.23
C VAL A 102 16.40 2.16 -34.04
N LEU A 103 15.61 2.58 -33.04
CA LEU A 103 15.32 3.99 -32.77
C LEU A 103 16.38 4.67 -31.89
N GLY A 104 17.20 3.86 -31.15
CA GLY A 104 18.18 4.40 -30.21
C GLY A 104 17.54 5.00 -28.97
N ASN A 105 18.15 6.02 -28.42
CA ASN A 105 17.74 6.65 -27.16
C ASN A 105 16.44 7.47 -27.31
N ILE A 106 15.42 7.09 -26.55
CA ILE A 106 14.14 7.79 -26.51
C ILE A 106 13.90 8.34 -25.10
N LYS A 107 13.67 9.65 -24.99
CA LYS A 107 13.37 10.28 -23.70
C LYS A 107 11.93 9.96 -23.30
N ILE A 108 11.79 9.34 -22.10
CA ILE A 108 10.47 8.96 -21.56
C ILE A 108 10.23 9.46 -20.14
N GLN A 109 11.21 10.10 -19.51
CA GLN A 109 11.06 10.68 -18.18
C GLN A 109 9.85 11.64 -18.14
N GLY A 110 9.02 11.49 -17.11
CA GLY A 110 7.81 12.30 -16.92
C GLY A 110 6.62 11.90 -17.81
N MET A 111 6.80 10.93 -18.73
CA MET A 111 5.72 10.42 -19.56
C MET A 111 4.91 9.35 -18.82
N THR A 112 3.64 9.29 -19.11
CA THR A 112 2.75 8.18 -18.73
C THR A 112 2.98 6.99 -19.66
N ARG A 113 2.48 5.83 -19.27
CA ARG A 113 2.52 4.59 -20.05
C ARG A 113 1.97 4.78 -21.47
N ASP A 114 0.83 5.48 -21.58
CA ASP A 114 0.18 5.78 -22.86
C ASP A 114 0.99 6.76 -23.71
N GLU A 115 1.60 7.78 -23.10
CA GLU A 115 2.44 8.76 -23.80
C GLU A 115 3.69 8.08 -24.36
N VAL A 116 4.34 7.18 -23.62
CA VAL A 116 5.47 6.38 -24.10
C VAL A 116 5.06 5.54 -25.31
N GLY A 117 3.93 4.82 -25.22
CA GLY A 117 3.42 4.01 -26.31
C GLY A 117 3.17 4.81 -27.59
N LYS A 118 2.55 6.00 -27.46
CA LYS A 118 2.31 6.93 -28.57
C LYS A 118 3.60 7.47 -29.17
N THR A 119 4.57 7.82 -28.33
CA THR A 119 5.89 8.32 -28.78
C THR A 119 6.62 7.28 -29.61
N ILE A 120 6.72 6.06 -29.12
CA ILE A 120 7.37 4.96 -29.86
C ILE A 120 6.62 4.66 -31.15
N LYS A 121 5.28 4.58 -31.11
CA LYS A 121 4.46 4.40 -32.32
C LYS A 121 4.77 5.46 -33.38
N ASN A 122 4.81 6.73 -32.99
CA ASN A 122 5.04 7.83 -33.91
C ASN A 122 6.46 7.79 -34.50
N GLU A 123 7.48 7.45 -33.69
CA GLU A 123 8.86 7.33 -34.19
C GLU A 123 9.01 6.16 -35.16
N LEU A 124 8.35 5.02 -34.91
CA LEU A 124 8.35 3.87 -35.82
C LEU A 124 7.72 4.22 -37.18
N ILE A 125 6.62 4.97 -37.19
CA ILE A 125 5.95 5.43 -38.42
C ILE A 125 6.79 6.47 -39.15
N LYS A 126 7.29 7.47 -38.44
CA LYS A 126 8.09 8.58 -39.00
C LYS A 126 9.37 8.08 -39.70
N ASN A 127 10.02 7.10 -39.10
CA ASN A 127 11.23 6.48 -39.69
C ASN A 127 10.90 5.38 -40.73
N SER A 128 9.63 5.24 -41.12
CA SER A 128 9.16 4.25 -42.12
C SER A 128 9.50 2.80 -41.77
N LEU A 129 9.73 2.51 -40.47
CA LEU A 129 10.09 1.17 -39.97
C LEU A 129 8.86 0.25 -39.88
N CYS A 130 7.67 0.82 -39.57
CA CYS A 130 6.44 0.07 -39.49
C CYS A 130 5.25 0.96 -39.92
N LYS A 131 4.34 0.44 -40.77
CA LYS A 131 3.20 1.23 -41.27
C LYS A 131 2.07 1.37 -40.24
N ASP A 132 1.83 0.35 -39.44
CA ASP A 132 0.70 0.32 -38.48
C ASP A 132 1.10 -0.46 -37.22
N PRO A 133 2.03 0.07 -36.41
CA PRO A 133 2.43 -0.59 -35.17
C PRO A 133 1.39 -0.38 -34.07
N VAL A 134 1.12 -1.43 -33.30
CA VAL A 134 0.43 -1.36 -32.01
C VAL A 134 1.49 -1.51 -30.93
N VAL A 135 1.69 -0.46 -30.14
CA VAL A 135 2.69 -0.44 -29.06
C VAL A 135 1.98 -0.56 -27.74
N THR A 136 2.29 -1.61 -26.99
CA THR A 136 1.80 -1.83 -25.63
C THR A 136 2.95 -1.63 -24.65
N VAL A 137 2.74 -0.77 -23.67
CA VAL A 137 3.70 -0.49 -22.61
C VAL A 137 3.11 -0.95 -21.27
N ALA A 138 3.89 -1.65 -20.47
CA ALA A 138 3.49 -2.10 -19.14
C ALA A 138 4.60 -1.81 -18.12
N PHE A 139 4.20 -1.56 -16.87
CA PHE A 139 5.15 -1.49 -15.77
C PHE A 139 5.74 -2.86 -15.51
N TYR A 140 7.07 -2.94 -15.34
CA TYR A 140 7.75 -4.21 -15.10
C TYR A 140 7.93 -4.51 -13.61
N ASN A 141 8.38 -3.53 -12.83
CA ASN A 141 8.70 -3.71 -11.43
C ASN A 141 8.25 -2.54 -10.53
N MET A 142 7.20 -1.84 -10.92
CA MET A 142 6.67 -0.80 -10.03
C MET A 142 6.05 -1.42 -8.78
N THR A 143 6.58 -1.02 -7.63
CA THR A 143 6.18 -1.57 -6.35
C THR A 143 6.09 -0.48 -5.29
N PHE A 144 5.32 -0.75 -4.25
CA PHE A 144 5.35 -0.04 -2.98
C PHE A 144 5.47 -1.05 -1.84
N SER A 145 5.88 -0.61 -0.67
CA SER A 145 6.05 -1.46 0.49
C SER A 145 4.98 -1.18 1.54
N VAL A 146 4.48 -2.22 2.19
CA VAL A 146 3.58 -2.11 3.34
C VAL A 146 4.25 -2.72 4.55
N LEU A 147 4.18 -2.02 5.69
CA LEU A 147 4.79 -2.43 6.94
C LEU A 147 3.81 -2.28 8.12
N GLY A 148 4.03 -3.06 9.16
CA GLY A 148 3.26 -3.00 10.41
C GLY A 148 1.93 -3.72 10.31
N ASN A 149 0.89 -3.16 10.92
CA ASN A 149 -0.41 -3.83 11.03
C ASN A 149 -1.29 -3.77 9.77
N ALA A 150 -0.77 -3.27 8.66
CA ALA A 150 -1.40 -3.37 7.33
C ALA A 150 -0.83 -4.54 6.51
N GLY A 151 -0.25 -5.55 7.19
CA GLY A 151 0.53 -6.59 6.55
C GLY A 151 1.96 -6.14 6.32
N THR A 152 2.82 -7.06 5.88
CA THR A 152 4.23 -6.77 5.61
C THR A 152 4.60 -7.33 4.25
N GLY A 153 5.24 -6.52 3.42
CA GLY A 153 5.76 -6.97 2.13
C GLY A 153 5.70 -5.94 1.04
N VAL A 154 6.31 -6.29 -0.08
CA VAL A 154 6.33 -5.50 -1.30
C VAL A 154 5.10 -5.86 -2.14
N LYS A 155 4.37 -4.85 -2.60
CA LYS A 155 3.18 -4.99 -3.43
C LYS A 155 3.42 -4.39 -4.80
N GLN A 156 2.96 -5.07 -5.84
CA GLN A 156 3.15 -4.63 -7.22
C GLN A 156 2.05 -3.67 -7.68
N ILE A 157 2.42 -2.60 -8.35
CA ILE A 157 1.51 -1.66 -8.99
C ILE A 157 1.29 -2.11 -10.44
N THR A 158 0.05 -2.47 -10.76
CA THR A 158 -0.34 -2.94 -12.11
C THR A 158 -1.23 -1.95 -12.85
N LYS A 159 -1.71 -0.89 -12.18
CA LYS A 159 -2.61 0.14 -12.71
C LYS A 159 -1.85 1.43 -12.97
N ASP A 160 -2.39 2.30 -13.82
CA ASP A 160 -1.82 3.62 -14.09
C ASP A 160 -1.87 4.58 -12.89
N ARG A 161 -2.71 4.28 -11.94
CA ARG A 161 -2.83 4.97 -10.65
C ARG A 161 -3.40 4.04 -9.60
N ILE A 162 -2.96 4.20 -8.39
CA ILE A 162 -3.45 3.47 -7.22
C ILE A 162 -3.64 4.45 -6.07
N THR A 163 -4.77 4.38 -5.40
CA THR A 163 -5.05 5.22 -4.23
C THR A 163 -4.46 4.63 -2.96
N LEU A 164 -4.25 5.45 -1.94
CA LEU A 164 -3.80 5.01 -0.62
C LEU A 164 -4.74 3.94 -0.03
N MET A 165 -6.06 4.09 -0.22
CA MET A 165 -7.04 3.12 0.26
C MET A 165 -6.91 1.77 -0.45
N GLU A 166 -6.71 1.77 -1.78
CA GLU A 166 -6.44 0.53 -2.54
C GLU A 166 -5.13 -0.12 -2.12
N ALA A 167 -4.08 0.68 -1.92
CA ALA A 167 -2.78 0.18 -1.48
C ALA A 167 -2.84 -0.48 -0.09
N ILE A 168 -3.59 0.10 0.83
CA ILE A 168 -3.84 -0.47 2.16
C ILE A 168 -4.68 -1.76 2.05
N ALA A 169 -5.68 -1.78 1.18
CA ALA A 169 -6.47 -2.99 0.94
C ALA A 169 -5.63 -4.14 0.37
N MET A 170 -4.62 -3.85 -0.47
CA MET A 170 -3.64 -4.84 -0.94
C MET A 170 -2.71 -5.32 0.18
N GLY A 171 -2.52 -4.52 1.21
CA GLY A 171 -1.69 -4.82 2.36
C GLY A 171 -2.34 -5.75 3.38
N ASP A 172 -3.67 -5.91 3.36
CA ASP A 172 -4.45 -6.69 4.34
C ASP A 172 -4.42 -6.06 5.75
N LEU A 173 -4.99 -4.85 5.85
CA LEU A 173 -5.00 -4.08 7.09
C LEU A 173 -5.76 -4.81 8.22
N ASN A 174 -5.02 -5.17 9.25
CA ASN A 174 -5.55 -5.83 10.42
C ASN A 174 -6.48 -4.92 11.24
N ILE A 175 -7.43 -5.50 11.97
CA ILE A 175 -8.37 -4.77 12.83
C ILE A 175 -7.64 -3.97 13.92
N ASP A 176 -6.47 -4.43 14.35
CA ASP A 176 -5.63 -3.82 15.37
C ASP A 176 -4.72 -2.69 14.84
N GLY A 177 -4.77 -2.37 13.55
CA GLY A 177 -4.03 -1.25 12.95
C GLY A 177 -4.65 0.10 13.29
N LEU A 178 -3.83 1.09 13.63
CA LEU A 178 -4.26 2.47 13.87
C LEU A 178 -4.57 3.17 12.54
N ARG A 179 -5.87 3.45 12.30
CA ARG A 179 -6.32 4.16 11.09
C ARG A 179 -6.04 5.66 11.14
N LYS A 180 -5.91 6.23 12.33
CA LYS A 180 -5.64 7.67 12.52
C LYS A 180 -4.20 8.09 12.28
N ASN A 181 -3.28 7.15 12.17
CA ASN A 181 -1.85 7.45 12.11
C ASN A 181 -1.14 6.59 11.07
N VAL A 182 -1.63 6.62 9.85
CA VAL A 182 -0.95 5.95 8.73
C VAL A 182 0.17 6.85 8.24
N LEU A 183 1.38 6.32 8.22
CA LEU A 183 2.57 7.01 7.76
C LEU A 183 2.91 6.53 6.35
N VAL A 184 3.03 7.47 5.42
CA VAL A 184 3.56 7.20 4.08
C VAL A 184 4.90 7.92 3.93
N MET A 185 5.95 7.16 3.70
CA MET A 185 7.29 7.67 3.42
C MET A 185 7.47 7.73 1.90
N ARG A 186 7.74 8.92 1.37
CA ARG A 186 7.94 9.14 -0.06
C ARG A 186 9.30 9.75 -0.34
N GLN A 187 9.96 9.25 -1.37
CA GLN A 187 11.18 9.89 -1.89
C GLN A 187 10.80 11.11 -2.73
N GLU A 188 11.33 12.27 -2.36
CA GLU A 188 11.19 13.53 -3.10
C GLU A 188 12.58 14.13 -3.33
N GLY A 189 13.13 13.92 -4.54
CA GLY A 189 14.54 14.22 -4.80
C GLY A 189 15.44 13.42 -3.85
N ASP A 190 16.31 14.12 -3.14
CA ASP A 190 17.25 13.51 -2.20
C ASP A 190 16.69 13.28 -0.78
N TYR A 191 15.40 13.63 -0.55
CA TYR A 191 14.80 13.58 0.77
C TYR A 191 13.73 12.50 0.89
N GLN A 192 13.69 11.84 2.05
CA GLN A 192 12.56 11.02 2.47
C GLN A 192 11.56 11.89 3.24
N VAL A 193 10.38 12.10 2.66
CA VAL A 193 9.33 12.94 3.24
C VAL A 193 8.26 12.08 3.90
N PRO A 194 8.06 12.20 5.22
CA PRO A 194 7.00 11.49 5.93
C PRO A 194 5.67 12.24 5.83
N TYR A 195 4.62 11.57 5.37
CA TYR A 195 3.25 12.07 5.36
C TYR A 195 2.39 11.25 6.31
N ARG A 196 1.63 11.95 7.17
CA ARG A 196 0.67 11.30 8.07
C ARG A 196 -0.74 11.51 7.56
N VAL A 197 -1.51 10.42 7.51
CA VAL A 197 -2.88 10.42 7.01
C VAL A 197 -3.80 9.76 8.03
N ASP A 198 -4.91 10.42 8.34
CA ASP A 198 -5.99 9.86 9.13
C ASP A 198 -7.03 9.22 8.21
N LEU A 199 -7.09 7.89 8.18
CA LEU A 199 -8.05 7.16 7.35
C LEU A 199 -9.49 7.22 7.91
N THR A 200 -9.70 7.74 9.11
CA THR A 200 -11.04 7.92 9.67
C THR A 200 -11.71 9.19 9.17
N SER A 201 -10.93 10.11 8.57
CA SER A 201 -11.42 11.37 7.99
C SER A 201 -11.24 11.35 6.46
N ALA A 202 -12.32 11.60 5.76
CA ALA A 202 -12.33 11.74 4.30
C ALA A 202 -11.53 12.97 3.87
N GLU A 203 -11.64 14.08 4.60
CA GLU A 203 -10.88 15.29 4.33
C GLU A 203 -9.37 15.02 4.38
N SER A 204 -8.90 14.30 5.40
CA SER A 204 -7.49 13.93 5.54
C SER A 204 -7.03 13.02 4.39
N VAL A 205 -7.85 12.09 3.94
CA VAL A 205 -7.51 11.14 2.89
C VAL A 205 -7.48 11.81 1.53
N TYR A 206 -8.56 12.49 1.13
CA TYR A 206 -8.71 13.01 -0.24
C TYR A 206 -7.89 14.27 -0.53
N ASN A 207 -7.53 15.05 0.51
CA ASN A 207 -6.65 16.22 0.36
C ASN A 207 -5.15 15.89 0.61
N SER A 208 -4.83 14.63 0.91
CA SER A 208 -3.46 14.24 1.19
C SER A 208 -2.59 14.25 -0.08
N PRO A 209 -1.36 14.80 -0.05
CA PRO A 209 -0.39 14.70 -1.15
C PRO A 209 -0.04 13.26 -1.53
N VAL A 210 -0.30 12.30 -0.61
CA VAL A 210 -0.08 10.87 -0.82
C VAL A 210 -1.38 10.10 -1.06
N TYR A 211 -2.44 10.79 -1.46
CA TYR A 211 -3.70 10.14 -1.87
C TYR A 211 -3.47 9.12 -2.98
N TYR A 212 -2.62 9.46 -3.95
CA TYR A 212 -2.11 8.52 -4.95
C TYR A 212 -0.72 8.03 -4.54
N ILE A 213 -0.57 6.72 -4.51
CA ILE A 213 0.69 6.04 -4.19
C ILE A 213 1.59 6.05 -5.42
N ARG A 214 2.89 6.25 -5.18
CA ARG A 214 3.95 6.22 -6.19
C ARG A 214 4.87 5.02 -5.99
N GLN A 215 5.73 4.78 -6.94
CA GLN A 215 6.79 3.78 -6.83
C GLN A 215 7.68 4.07 -5.61
N ASN A 216 8.09 3.00 -4.94
CA ASN A 216 8.94 3.01 -3.74
C ASN A 216 8.33 3.70 -2.51
N ASP A 217 7.06 4.12 -2.54
CA ASP A 217 6.39 4.57 -1.31
C ASP A 217 6.39 3.44 -0.27
N VAL A 218 6.61 3.82 0.99
CA VAL A 218 6.51 2.89 2.12
C VAL A 218 5.34 3.30 2.99
N ILE A 219 4.34 2.44 3.10
CA ILE A 219 3.15 2.64 3.93
C ILE A 219 3.36 1.90 5.24
N TYR A 220 3.37 2.63 6.34
CA TYR A 220 3.47 2.05 7.67
C TYR A 220 2.19 2.30 8.47
N VAL A 221 1.58 1.22 8.94
CA VAL A 221 0.42 1.28 9.83
C VAL A 221 0.83 0.82 11.22
N GLU A 222 0.75 1.74 12.15
CA GLU A 222 1.11 1.51 13.53
C GLU A 222 0.11 0.58 14.23
N PRO A 223 0.55 -0.39 15.03
CA PRO A 223 -0.34 -1.20 15.84
C PRO A 223 -1.00 -0.36 16.95
N ASN A 224 -2.21 -0.72 17.35
CA ASN A 224 -2.91 -0.05 18.44
C ASN A 224 -2.22 -0.32 19.80
N ASN A 225 -2.58 0.49 20.81
CA ASN A 225 -1.97 0.40 22.13
C ASN A 225 -2.20 -0.95 22.84
N LYS A 226 -3.28 -1.65 22.52
CA LYS A 226 -3.54 -2.99 23.05
C LYS A 226 -2.52 -3.99 22.48
N TYR A 227 -2.29 -3.96 21.18
CA TYR A 227 -1.30 -4.82 20.53
C TYR A 227 0.12 -4.50 21.00
N LYS A 228 0.48 -3.20 21.13
CA LYS A 228 1.78 -2.78 21.67
C LYS A 228 2.01 -3.31 23.11
N ARG A 229 0.98 -3.27 23.96
CA ARG A 229 1.07 -3.83 25.32
C ARG A 229 1.20 -5.36 25.31
N ASN A 230 0.50 -6.04 24.39
CA ASN A 230 0.57 -7.49 24.27
C ASN A 230 1.96 -7.99 23.84
N SER A 231 2.78 -7.15 23.19
CA SER A 231 4.14 -7.49 22.78
C SER A 231 5.17 -7.42 23.93
N THR A 232 4.80 -6.85 25.08
CA THR A 232 5.66 -6.77 26.27
C THR A 232 5.25 -7.83 27.31
N VAL A 233 6.19 -8.65 27.75
CA VAL A 233 5.95 -9.86 28.55
C VAL A 233 5.25 -9.57 29.90
N MET A 234 5.45 -8.40 30.51
CA MET A 234 4.92 -8.10 31.86
C MET A 234 3.74 -7.11 31.89
N ALA A 235 3.55 -6.29 30.88
CA ALA A 235 2.57 -5.20 30.96
C ALA A 235 1.10 -5.65 30.78
N ASN A 236 0.89 -6.88 30.30
CA ASN A 236 -0.45 -7.35 29.98
C ASN A 236 -1.14 -8.10 31.12
N ASP A 237 -0.38 -8.74 32.00
CA ASP A 237 -0.97 -9.55 33.07
C ASP A 237 -1.63 -8.69 34.14
N ALA A 238 -1.09 -7.51 34.45
CA ALA A 238 -1.69 -6.55 35.40
C ALA A 238 -3.03 -5.95 34.90
N PHE A 239 -3.32 -6.00 33.60
CA PHE A 239 -4.57 -5.52 33.02
C PHE A 239 -5.61 -6.60 32.72
N ARG A 240 -5.27 -7.87 32.97
CA ARG A 240 -6.22 -8.98 32.80
C ARG A 240 -7.13 -9.09 34.03
N PRO A 241 -8.44 -9.19 33.86
CA PRO A 241 -9.35 -9.42 34.98
C PRO A 241 -8.97 -10.66 35.80
N THR A 242 -8.43 -11.70 35.15
CA THR A 242 -7.97 -12.94 35.80
C THR A 242 -6.85 -12.72 36.79
N PHE A 243 -5.93 -11.76 36.55
CA PHE A 243 -4.88 -11.41 37.51
C PHE A 243 -5.48 -10.83 38.80
N TRP A 244 -6.40 -9.92 38.70
CA TRP A 244 -7.08 -9.29 39.84
C TRP A 244 -7.98 -10.27 40.59
N MET A 245 -8.64 -11.17 39.87
CA MET A 245 -9.42 -12.25 40.48
C MET A 245 -8.54 -13.23 41.26
N SER A 246 -7.40 -13.64 40.72
CA SER A 246 -6.44 -14.54 41.43
C SER A 246 -5.81 -13.83 42.64
N LEU A 247 -5.48 -12.55 42.50
CA LEU A 247 -4.92 -11.77 43.60
C LEU A 247 -5.96 -11.58 44.72
N ALA A 248 -7.21 -11.26 44.38
CA ALA A 248 -8.30 -11.17 45.37
C ALA A 248 -8.56 -12.50 46.06
N SER A 249 -8.56 -13.61 45.33
CA SER A 249 -8.69 -14.97 45.90
C SER A 249 -7.54 -15.30 46.86
N PHE A 250 -6.29 -14.98 46.46
CA PHE A 250 -5.13 -15.16 47.30
C PHE A 250 -5.21 -14.37 48.62
N ILE A 251 -5.57 -13.08 48.54
CA ILE A 251 -5.74 -12.20 49.71
C ILE A 251 -6.85 -12.75 50.63
N THR A 252 -7.98 -13.17 50.05
CA THR A 252 -9.09 -13.73 50.83
C THR A 252 -8.68 -15.03 51.56
N THR A 253 -7.95 -15.91 50.91
CA THR A 253 -7.46 -17.14 51.47
C THR A 253 -6.48 -16.86 52.62
N MET A 254 -5.55 -15.94 52.44
CA MET A 254 -4.62 -15.53 53.50
C MET A 254 -5.33 -14.91 54.70
N ALA A 255 -6.31 -14.05 54.47
CA ALA A 255 -7.10 -13.44 55.54
C ALA A 255 -7.84 -14.49 56.35
N LEU A 256 -8.40 -15.53 55.73
CA LEU A 256 -9.07 -16.63 56.44
C LEU A 256 -8.12 -17.45 57.30
N ILE A 257 -6.85 -17.60 56.93
CA ILE A 257 -5.84 -18.31 57.72
C ILE A 257 -5.47 -17.49 58.96
N PHE A 258 -5.41 -16.16 58.88
CA PHE A 258 -5.04 -15.31 60.02
C PHE A 258 -6.18 -15.00 60.96
N VAL A 259 -7.43 -15.17 60.51
CA VAL A 259 -8.65 -14.90 61.36
C VAL A 259 -9.09 -16.16 62.15
N LYS A 260 -8.52 -17.31 61.86
CA LYS A 260 -8.73 -18.55 62.58
C LYS A 260 -7.65 -18.77 63.62
#